data_0267b28cd9a05b655ce5f3c66ad8cf85
#
_entry.id   0267b28cd9a05b655ce5f3c66ad8cf85
#
_cell.length_a   1.000
_cell.length_b   1.000
_cell.length_c   1.000
_cell.angle_alpha   90.00
_cell.angle_beta   90.00
_cell.angle_gamma   90.00
#
_symmetry.space_group_name_H-M   'P 1'
#
loop_
_entity.id
_entity.type
_entity.pdbx_description
1 polymer ?
#
loop_
_entity_poly.entity_id
_entity_poly.type
_entity_poly.pdbx_seq_one_letter_code
_entity_poly.pdbx_strand_id
1 'polypeptide(L)'
;IKVSLELESTLQDGAASVASVDQKPSQSDMVEHTLAPGEAVEFKLEMKAGAVAQYKWSTTGGKLNHDTHGDGSRGSGLFISYKKGRMVSSDQGELVAVFDGFHGWYWRNRDSQSVSVTLEVSGDYLALKRMM
;
A
#
# COMPACT_ATOMS: atom_id res chain seq x y z
N ILE A 1 -25.92 -6.40 9.21
CA ILE A 1 -26.44 -6.69 9.60
C ILE A 1 -26.67 -7.02 9.58
N LYS A 2 -26.49 -6.62 8.83
CA LYS A 2 -27.02 -6.94 8.97
C LYS A 2 -27.39 -7.21 8.96
N VAL A 3 -27.45 -6.80 8.36
CA VAL A 3 -28.13 -7.03 8.52
C VAL A 3 -28.40 -7.26 8.29
N SER A 4 -28.30 -7.01 7.70
CA SER A 4 -28.83 -7.30 7.75
C SER A 4 -29.07 -7.41 7.61
N LEU A 5 -28.97 -7.07 6.98
CA LEU A 5 -29.53 -7.13 7.08
C LEU A 5 -29.73 -7.34 7.02
N GLU A 6 -29.66 -6.79 6.44
CA GLU A 6 -30.21 -6.93 6.60
C GLU A 6 -30.30 -6.88 6.66
N LEU A 7 -30.28 -6.54 5.88
CA LEU A 7 -30.74 -6.46 6.12
C LEU A 7 -30.75 -6.52 6.07
N GLU A 8 -30.63 -5.98 5.58
CA GLU A 8 -31.04 -6.02 5.77
C GLU A 8 -31.05 -5.92 5.87
N SER A 9 -31.06 -5.47 4.98
CA SER A 9 -31.48 -5.48 5.31
C SER A 9 -31.49 -5.29 5.44
N THR A 10 -31.53 -4.90 4.79
CA THR A 10 -31.90 -4.72 5.25
C THR A 10 -31.67 -4.45 5.45
N LEU A 11 -31.52 -4.13 4.81
CA LEU A 11 -31.56 -3.92 5.36
C LEU A 11 -31.41 -3.88 5.52
N GLN A 12 -31.35 -3.41 4.92
CA GLN A 12 -31.42 -3.38 5.45
C GLN A 12 -31.31 -3.19 5.84
N ASP A 13 -31.26 -2.90 5.11
CA ASP A 13 -31.42 -2.69 5.80
C ASP A 13 -31.10 -2.34 6.24
N GLY A 14 -30.88 -2.01 5.87
CA GLY A 14 -30.65 -1.59 6.47
C GLY A 14 -30.11 -1.15 6.73
N ALA A 15 -30.01 -0.88 6.65
CA ALA A 15 -29.47 -0.51 7.06
C ALA A 15 -28.87 -0.26 7.14
N ALA A 16 -28.59 -0.11 6.98
CA ALA A 16 -27.95 0.14 7.20
C ALA A 16 -27.39 0.46 7.17
N SER A 17 -27.16 0.71 7.01
CA SER A 17 -26.60 1.02 7.09
C SER A 17 -26.12 1.41 7.13
N VAL A 18 -25.89 1.65 7.14
CA VAL A 18 -25.40 2.05 7.09
C VAL A 18 -24.70 2.39 7.06
N ALA A 19 -24.16 2.35 7.12
CA ALA A 19 -23.57 2.58 6.99
C ALA A 19 -22.91 2.78 6.56
N SER A 20 -22.48 2.54 6.67
CA SER A 20 -21.69 2.83 5.91
C SER A 20 -21.88 3.49 4.75
N VAL A 21 -22.46 3.78 4.54
CA VAL A 21 -22.98 4.56 3.58
C VAL A 21 -22.16 5.73 3.18
N ASP A 22 -21.62 6.42 4.10
CA ASP A 22 -20.88 7.62 3.87
C ASP A 22 -19.45 7.36 3.53
N GLN A 23 -19.09 6.13 3.41
CA GLN A 23 -17.72 5.80 3.13
C GLN A 23 -17.41 6.10 1.69
N LYS A 24 -16.29 6.74 1.46
CA LYS A 24 -15.77 6.90 0.13
C LYS A 24 -15.45 5.55 -0.44
N PRO A 25 -15.66 5.33 -1.74
CA PRO A 25 -15.16 4.12 -2.37
C PRO A 25 -13.67 4.05 -2.16
N SER A 26 -13.19 2.92 -1.73
CA SER A 26 -11.76 2.70 -1.60
C SER A 26 -11.15 2.66 -2.98
N GLN A 27 -9.97 3.20 -3.10
CA GLN A 27 -9.17 3.02 -4.29
C GLN A 27 -8.51 1.65 -4.23
N SER A 28 -8.15 1.14 -5.39
CA SER A 28 -7.50 -0.15 -5.51
C SER A 28 -6.59 -0.10 -6.74
N ASP A 29 -5.35 -0.50 -6.57
CA ASP A 29 -4.37 -0.49 -7.64
C ASP A 29 -3.49 -1.72 -7.56
N MET A 30 -2.95 -2.13 -8.71
CA MET A 30 -1.97 -3.18 -8.78
C MET A 30 -0.87 -2.76 -9.75
N VAL A 31 0.37 -3.03 -9.38
CA VAL A 31 1.50 -2.72 -10.23
C VAL A 31 2.47 -3.89 -10.20
N GLU A 32 3.07 -4.16 -11.35
CA GLU A 32 4.09 -5.19 -11.47
C GLU A 32 5.33 -4.56 -12.08
N HIS A 33 6.51 -4.87 -11.53
CA HIS A 33 7.75 -4.30 -12.01
C HIS A 33 8.87 -5.33 -11.94
N THR A 34 9.66 -5.42 -13.00
CA THR A 34 10.80 -6.32 -13.04
C THR A 34 12.08 -5.54 -12.84
N LEU A 35 12.88 -5.99 -11.87
CA LEU A 35 14.16 -5.37 -11.54
C LEU A 35 15.28 -6.27 -12.03
N ALA A 36 16.18 -5.72 -12.84
CA ALA A 36 17.42 -6.39 -13.19
C ALA A 36 18.34 -6.41 -11.96
N PRO A 37 19.38 -7.27 -11.96
CA PRO A 37 20.32 -7.28 -10.84
C PRO A 37 20.86 -5.88 -10.55
N GLY A 38 20.81 -5.48 -9.29
CA GLY A 38 21.27 -4.17 -8.82
C GLY A 38 20.26 -3.05 -8.94
N GLU A 39 19.17 -3.25 -9.66
CA GLU A 39 18.16 -2.19 -9.83
C GLU A 39 17.33 -1.98 -8.58
N ALA A 40 16.82 -0.76 -8.46
CA ALA A 40 15.88 -0.40 -7.40
C ALA A 40 14.68 0.30 -8.02
N VAL A 41 13.55 0.23 -7.32
CA VAL A 41 12.33 0.94 -7.71
C VAL A 41 11.59 1.38 -6.45
N GLU A 42 10.86 2.48 -6.56
CA GLU A 42 10.10 3.00 -5.43
C GLU A 42 8.71 3.42 -5.89
N PHE A 43 7.70 2.92 -5.18
CA PHE A 43 6.31 3.30 -5.39
C PHE A 43 5.75 3.81 -4.08
N LYS A 44 5.04 4.92 -4.12
CA LYS A 44 4.44 5.50 -2.92
C LYS A 44 3.00 5.92 -3.15
N LEU A 45 2.26 5.89 -2.06
CA LEU A 45 0.88 6.38 -2.01
C LEU A 45 0.89 7.78 -1.43
N GLU A 46 0.16 8.66 -2.06
CA GLU A 46 -0.08 9.99 -1.50
C GLU A 46 -1.21 9.85 -0.48
N MET A 47 -0.93 10.16 0.79
CA MET A 47 -1.86 9.89 1.89
C MET A 47 -1.93 11.06 2.85
N LYS A 48 -3.10 11.26 3.43
CA LYS A 48 -3.28 12.19 4.54
C LYS A 48 -2.97 11.48 5.85
N ALA A 49 -2.57 12.26 6.85
CA ALA A 49 -2.31 11.71 8.18
C ALA A 49 -3.53 10.92 8.67
N GLY A 50 -3.30 9.72 9.16
CA GLY A 50 -4.35 8.84 9.64
C GLY A 50 -4.99 7.96 8.58
N ALA A 51 -4.72 8.22 7.31
CA ALA A 51 -5.26 7.37 6.24
C ALA A 51 -4.66 5.97 6.31
N VAL A 52 -5.44 4.98 5.89
CA VAL A 52 -5.07 3.57 5.99
C VAL A 52 -5.14 2.93 4.62
N ALA A 53 -4.08 2.22 4.24
CA ALA A 53 -4.05 1.40 3.03
C ALA A 53 -3.70 -0.04 3.41
N GLN A 54 -4.38 -0.97 2.75
CA GLN A 54 -4.03 -2.39 2.84
C GLN A 54 -3.07 -2.68 1.71
N TYR A 55 -2.03 -3.47 1.96
CA TYR A 55 -1.08 -3.81 0.92
C TYR A 55 -0.63 -5.25 1.00
N LYS A 56 -0.20 -5.73 -0.15
CA LYS A 56 0.40 -7.04 -0.27
C LYS A 56 1.34 -6.99 -1.46
N TRP A 57 2.58 -7.46 -1.27
CA TRP A 57 3.47 -7.61 -2.40
C TRP A 57 4.17 -8.96 -2.35
N SER A 58 4.52 -9.47 -3.51
CA SER A 58 5.22 -10.74 -3.63
C SER A 58 6.14 -10.70 -4.84
N THR A 59 7.14 -11.59 -4.84
CA THR A 59 8.14 -11.64 -5.89
C THR A 59 8.08 -12.95 -6.66
N THR A 60 8.59 -12.92 -7.88
CA THR A 60 8.88 -14.12 -8.66
C THR A 60 10.31 -14.00 -9.19
N GLY A 61 11.01 -15.13 -9.29
CA GLY A 61 12.37 -15.16 -9.81
C GLY A 61 13.45 -14.93 -8.77
N GLY A 62 13.09 -14.58 -7.54
CA GLY A 62 14.05 -14.33 -6.47
C GLY A 62 13.44 -13.51 -5.37
N LYS A 63 14.28 -12.89 -4.56
CA LYS A 63 13.87 -12.12 -3.39
C LYS A 63 14.44 -10.72 -3.48
N LEU A 64 13.85 -9.80 -2.72
CA LEU A 64 14.24 -8.39 -2.75
C LEU A 64 14.54 -7.87 -1.35
N ASN A 65 15.44 -6.89 -1.29
CA ASN A 65 15.55 -6.05 -0.11
C ASN A 65 14.43 -5.03 -0.18
N HIS A 66 13.82 -4.70 0.94
CA HIS A 66 12.70 -3.77 0.94
C HIS A 66 12.77 -2.78 2.09
N ASP A 67 12.11 -1.65 1.89
CA ASP A 67 12.02 -0.60 2.89
C ASP A 67 10.68 0.08 2.70
N THR A 68 9.79 -0.06 3.71
CA THR A 68 8.51 0.63 3.71
C THR A 68 8.67 1.87 4.56
N HIS A 69 8.50 3.04 3.95
CA HIS A 69 8.76 4.31 4.64
C HIS A 69 7.88 5.42 4.09
N GLY A 70 7.91 6.56 4.78
CA GLY A 70 7.15 7.72 4.36
C GLY A 70 7.97 8.99 4.44
N ASP A 71 7.68 9.90 3.51
CA ASP A 71 8.27 11.23 3.46
C ASP A 71 7.16 12.26 3.45
N GLY A 72 7.39 13.39 4.13
CA GLY A 72 6.48 14.51 4.06
C GLY A 72 6.65 15.28 2.77
N SER A 73 6.05 16.44 2.67
CA SER A 73 6.21 17.31 1.53
C SER A 73 7.66 17.78 1.42
N ARG A 74 8.03 18.19 0.20
CA ARG A 74 9.38 18.63 -0.08
C ARG A 74 9.77 19.74 0.88
N GLY A 75 10.94 19.60 1.53
CA GLY A 75 11.44 20.58 2.46
C GLY A 75 10.91 20.46 3.87
N SER A 76 9.97 19.57 4.13
CA SER A 76 9.40 19.41 5.46
C SER A 76 10.36 18.72 6.43
N GLY A 77 11.27 17.90 5.93
CA GLY A 77 12.16 17.11 6.77
C GLY A 77 11.48 15.93 7.45
N LEU A 78 10.21 15.71 7.18
CA LEU A 78 9.47 14.59 7.79
C LEU A 78 9.83 13.28 7.12
N PHE A 79 10.16 12.30 7.94
CA PHE A 79 10.50 10.96 7.47
C PHE A 79 10.13 9.94 8.54
N ILE A 80 9.64 8.78 8.11
CA ILE A 80 9.38 7.67 9.01
C ILE A 80 9.71 6.36 8.32
N SER A 81 10.36 5.45 9.04
CA SER A 81 10.57 4.08 8.57
C SER A 81 9.55 3.19 9.25
N TYR A 82 8.78 2.46 8.45
CA TYR A 82 7.77 1.55 8.97
C TYR A 82 8.33 0.13 9.11
N LYS A 83 9.07 -0.32 8.10
CA LYS A 83 9.52 -1.71 8.06
C LYS A 83 10.62 -1.89 7.04
N LYS A 84 11.61 -2.73 7.33
CA LYS A 84 12.67 -3.08 6.38
C LYS A 84 12.98 -4.57 6.45
N GLY A 85 13.54 -5.09 5.38
CA GLY A 85 14.02 -6.47 5.37
C GLY A 85 14.95 -6.73 4.21
N ARG A 86 15.71 -7.80 4.32
CA ARG A 86 16.64 -8.24 3.27
C ARG A 86 16.20 -9.60 2.77
N MET A 87 16.28 -9.78 1.45
CA MET A 87 16.00 -11.06 0.80
C MET A 87 14.66 -11.62 1.24
N VAL A 88 13.62 -10.85 0.98
CA VAL A 88 12.25 -11.17 1.35
C VAL A 88 11.45 -11.39 0.08
N SER A 89 10.57 -12.38 0.07
CA SER A 89 9.77 -12.72 -1.11
C SER A 89 8.35 -12.19 -1.05
N SER A 90 7.88 -11.75 0.12
CA SER A 90 6.52 -11.20 0.24
C SER A 90 6.35 -10.47 1.56
N ASP A 91 5.38 -9.57 1.58
CA ASP A 91 4.96 -8.90 2.80
C ASP A 91 3.55 -8.40 2.59
N GLN A 92 2.80 -8.27 3.69
CA GLN A 92 1.45 -7.73 3.61
C GLN A 92 1.09 -7.10 4.95
N GLY A 93 0.14 -6.20 4.92
CA GLY A 93 -0.30 -5.55 6.14
C GLY A 93 -1.06 -4.27 5.86
N GLU A 94 -1.10 -3.46 6.90
CA GLU A 94 -1.73 -2.16 6.88
C GLU A 94 -0.67 -1.09 6.95
N LEU A 95 -0.80 -0.08 6.09
CA LEU A 95 0.07 1.09 6.12
C LEU A 95 -0.78 2.27 6.59
N VAL A 96 -0.48 2.78 7.78
CA VAL A 96 -1.18 3.94 8.35
C VAL A 96 -0.25 5.13 8.27
N ALA A 97 -0.64 6.14 7.50
CA ALA A 97 0.19 7.33 7.34
C ALA A 97 0.21 8.14 8.63
N VAL A 98 1.40 8.42 9.16
CA VAL A 98 1.52 9.17 10.42
C VAL A 98 1.58 10.69 10.19
N PHE A 99 1.72 11.11 8.93
CA PHE A 99 1.64 12.53 8.54
C PHE A 99 1.22 12.59 7.07
N ASP A 100 0.79 13.77 6.64
CA ASP A 100 0.47 14.00 5.22
C ASP A 100 1.75 13.83 4.43
N GLY A 101 1.72 13.02 3.37
CA GLY A 101 2.89 12.84 2.54
C GLY A 101 2.79 11.62 1.65
N PHE A 102 3.95 11.08 1.33
CA PHE A 102 4.10 9.97 0.41
C PHE A 102 4.66 8.78 1.18
N HIS A 103 3.90 7.69 1.22
CA HIS A 103 4.21 6.52 2.04
C HIS A 103 4.18 5.29 1.16
N GLY A 104 5.21 4.46 1.22
CA GLY A 104 5.21 3.27 0.37
C GLY A 104 6.49 2.47 0.44
N TRP A 105 6.87 1.93 -0.71
CA TRP A 105 7.81 0.82 -0.77
C TRP A 105 8.97 1.13 -1.71
N TYR A 106 10.15 0.80 -1.21
CA TYR A 106 11.40 0.81 -1.97
C TYR A 106 11.87 -0.63 -2.02
N TRP A 107 12.19 -1.11 -3.22
CA TRP A 107 12.75 -2.45 -3.41
C TRP A 107 14.05 -2.36 -4.17
N ARG A 108 14.99 -3.20 -3.77
CA ARG A 108 16.26 -3.33 -4.50
C ARG A 108 16.57 -4.79 -4.74
N ASN A 109 16.97 -5.09 -5.97
CA ASN A 109 17.37 -6.44 -6.36
C ASN A 109 18.87 -6.62 -6.09
N ARG A 110 19.17 -7.42 -5.08
CA ARG A 110 20.55 -7.81 -4.76
C ARG A 110 20.87 -9.23 -5.25
N ASP A 111 19.97 -9.85 -5.97
CA ASP A 111 20.14 -11.17 -6.53
C ASP A 111 20.92 -11.07 -7.85
N SER A 112 21.38 -12.20 -8.35
CA SER A 112 22.13 -12.25 -9.60
C SER A 112 21.24 -12.42 -10.82
N GLN A 113 19.94 -12.47 -10.64
CA GLN A 113 18.95 -12.63 -11.71
C GLN A 113 17.86 -11.59 -11.57
N SER A 114 17.08 -11.41 -12.63
CA SER A 114 15.95 -10.49 -12.59
C SER A 114 14.89 -11.00 -11.64
N VAL A 115 14.27 -10.09 -10.90
CA VAL A 115 13.21 -10.39 -9.94
C VAL A 115 12.04 -9.47 -10.22
N SER A 116 10.84 -10.04 -10.31
CA SER A 116 9.63 -9.25 -10.50
C SER A 116 8.89 -9.12 -9.18
N VAL A 117 8.36 -7.93 -8.91
CA VAL A 117 7.54 -7.68 -7.73
C VAL A 117 6.15 -7.26 -8.19
N THR A 118 5.12 -7.81 -7.56
CA THR A 118 3.73 -7.41 -7.77
C THR A 118 3.23 -6.80 -6.48
N LEU A 119 2.75 -5.56 -6.56
CA LEU A 119 2.18 -4.83 -5.43
C LEU A 119 0.70 -4.64 -5.65
N GLU A 120 -0.10 -5.03 -4.65
CA GLU A 120 -1.53 -4.78 -4.62
C GLU A 120 -1.82 -3.87 -3.44
N VAL A 121 -2.54 -2.78 -3.68
CA VAL A 121 -2.90 -1.84 -2.64
C VAL A 121 -4.36 -1.48 -2.75
N SER A 122 -4.98 -1.19 -1.61
CA SER A 122 -6.34 -0.68 -1.58
C SER A 122 -6.52 0.17 -0.34
N GLY A 123 -7.44 1.11 -0.39
CA GLY A 123 -7.79 1.88 0.78
C GLY A 123 -7.88 3.37 0.52
N ASP A 124 -7.44 4.12 1.52
CA ASP A 124 -7.67 5.56 1.58
C ASP A 124 -6.40 6.31 1.20
N TYR A 125 -6.19 6.46 -0.09
CA TYR A 125 -5.06 7.22 -0.62
C TYR A 125 -5.51 8.01 -1.84
N LEU A 126 -4.75 9.04 -2.19
CA LEU A 126 -5.11 9.93 -3.29
C LEU A 126 -4.57 9.44 -4.63
N ALA A 127 -3.37 8.87 -4.62
CA ALA A 127 -2.73 8.40 -5.85
C ALA A 127 -1.62 7.44 -5.52
N LEU A 128 -1.34 6.53 -6.45
CA LEU A 128 -0.16 5.67 -6.42
C LEU A 128 0.83 6.24 -7.42
N LYS A 129 2.06 6.49 -6.98
CA LYS A 129 3.07 7.14 -7.81
C LYS A 129 4.37 6.35 -7.81
N ARG A 130 5.02 6.30 -8.96
CA ARG A 130 6.38 5.80 -9.06
C ARG A 130 7.33 6.97 -8.79
N MET A 131 8.23 6.81 -7.81
CA MET A 131 9.10 7.89 -7.36
C MET A 131 10.50 7.81 -7.99
N MET A 132 10.87 6.67 -8.51
CA MET A 132 12.16 6.53 -9.18
C MET A 132 12.16 5.35 -10.13
#